data_e2d734ce9809694b4513c22871207fae
#
_entry.id   e2d734ce9809694b4513c22871207fae
#
_cell.length_a   1.000
_cell.length_b   1.000
_cell.length_c   1.000
_cell.angle_alpha   90.00
_cell.angle_beta   90.00
_cell.angle_gamma   90.00
#
_symmetry.space_group_name_H-M   'P 1'
#
loop_
_entity.id
_entity.type
_entity.pdbx_description
1 polymer ?
#
loop_
_entity_poly.entity_id
_entity_poly.type
_entity_poly.pdbx_seq_one_letter_code
_entity_poly.pdbx_strand_id
1 'polypeptide(L)'
;DLNSDINAEISKWMKEPIESFHEGLLNIQVIDNPSYSVGGVVSNKRSTAEREKAFIVITVFGDKLKVSARSQEFKVPMNDLLKKSVEEFDNANAGGHDPASGASLPRENLDEFKKNLVKFFGELLQLNSTS
;
A
#
# COMPACT_ATOMS: atom_id res chain seq x y z
N ASP A 1 -15.40 7.55 22.85
CA ASP A 1 -16.23 8.00 21.76
C ASP A 1 -15.67 7.48 20.42
N LEU A 2 -16.34 7.78 19.35
CA LEU A 2 -15.95 7.30 18.02
C LEU A 2 -14.53 7.76 17.64
N ASN A 3 -14.18 8.99 17.91
CA ASN A 3 -12.83 9.51 17.60
C ASN A 3 -11.75 8.79 18.39
N SER A 4 -12.00 8.51 19.67
CA SER A 4 -11.07 7.75 20.50
C SER A 4 -10.91 6.33 19.98
N ASP A 5 -12.00 5.71 19.55
CA ASP A 5 -11.98 4.34 19.02
C ASP A 5 -11.19 4.26 17.70
N ILE A 6 -11.39 5.23 16.81
CA ILE A 6 -10.66 5.29 15.54
C ILE A 6 -9.18 5.53 15.79
N ASN A 7 -8.84 6.45 16.70
CA ASN A 7 -7.45 6.76 17.06
C ASN A 7 -6.75 5.56 17.69
N ALA A 8 -7.45 4.78 18.50
CA ALA A 8 -6.91 3.54 19.09
C ALA A 8 -6.61 2.51 18.00
N GLU A 9 -7.50 2.39 17.02
CA GLU A 9 -7.30 1.48 15.88
C GLU A 9 -6.08 1.90 15.07
N ILE A 10 -5.95 3.19 14.76
CA ILE A 10 -4.79 3.73 14.04
C ILE A 10 -3.50 3.43 14.80
N SER A 11 -3.48 3.73 16.12
CA SER A 11 -2.31 3.49 16.96
C SER A 11 -1.91 2.02 16.96
N LYS A 12 -2.89 1.12 17.02
CA LYS A 12 -2.65 -0.33 16.98
C LYS A 12 -1.91 -0.71 15.70
N TRP A 13 -2.41 -0.29 14.54
CA TRP A 13 -1.82 -0.67 13.26
C TRP A 13 -0.48 0.02 12.99
N MET A 14 -0.26 1.20 13.55
CA MET A 14 1.04 1.87 13.47
C MET A 14 2.14 1.12 14.23
N LYS A 15 1.77 0.30 15.21
CA LYS A 15 2.72 -0.51 16.01
C LYS A 15 2.95 -1.89 15.44
N GLU A 16 2.09 -2.35 14.54
CA GLU A 16 2.23 -3.67 13.94
C GLU A 16 3.42 -3.72 12.99
N PRO A 17 4.11 -4.87 12.89
CA PRO A 17 5.26 -4.99 12.00
C PRO A 17 4.84 -4.88 10.54
N ILE A 18 5.78 -4.41 9.72
CA ILE A 18 5.61 -4.32 8.27
C ILE A 18 6.67 -5.19 7.60
N GLU A 19 6.36 -5.65 6.40
CA GLU A 19 7.34 -6.37 5.58
C GLU A 19 8.08 -5.35 4.71
N SER A 20 9.39 -5.41 4.69
CA SER A 20 10.22 -4.48 3.92
C SER A 20 10.98 -5.20 2.81
N PHE A 21 11.06 -4.55 1.66
CA PHE A 21 11.71 -5.08 0.45
C PHE A 21 12.57 -3.98 -0.17
N HIS A 22 13.47 -4.37 -1.08
CA HIS A 22 14.31 -3.41 -1.81
C HIS A 22 15.06 -2.46 -0.87
N GLU A 23 15.76 -3.06 0.11
CA GLU A 23 16.57 -2.33 1.08
C GLU A 23 15.77 -1.32 1.89
N GLY A 24 14.51 -1.65 2.18
CA GLY A 24 13.63 -0.81 2.99
C GLY A 24 12.84 0.24 2.21
N LEU A 25 13.04 0.35 0.89
CA LEU A 25 12.32 1.35 0.10
C LEU A 25 10.86 0.99 -0.15
N LEU A 26 10.52 -0.30 -0.17
CA LEU A 26 9.14 -0.75 -0.32
C LEU A 26 8.70 -1.44 0.97
N ASN A 27 7.58 -1.00 1.52
CA ASN A 27 7.06 -1.52 2.79
C ASN A 27 5.60 -1.88 2.61
N ILE A 28 5.22 -3.10 3.01
CA ILE A 28 3.88 -3.62 2.84
C ILE A 28 3.31 -4.02 4.20
N GLN A 29 2.13 -3.53 4.51
CA GLN A 29 1.39 -3.88 5.72
C GLN A 29 0.02 -4.42 5.34
N VAL A 30 -0.37 -5.54 5.95
CA VAL A 30 -1.72 -6.10 5.78
C VAL A 30 -2.51 -5.86 7.06
N ILE A 31 -3.67 -5.23 6.92
CA ILE A 31 -4.59 -4.97 8.02
C ILE A 31 -5.81 -5.87 7.80
N ASP A 32 -6.01 -6.84 8.70
CA ASP A 32 -7.03 -7.86 8.52
C ASP A 32 -8.33 -7.50 9.24
N ASN A 33 -9.36 -7.20 8.47
CA ASN A 33 -10.72 -6.90 8.95
C ASN A 33 -10.76 -5.93 10.14
N PRO A 34 -10.25 -4.70 9.98
CA PRO A 34 -10.26 -3.72 11.06
C PRO A 34 -11.69 -3.24 11.36
N SER A 35 -11.89 -2.71 12.54
CA SER A 35 -13.19 -2.14 12.94
C SER A 35 -13.52 -0.87 12.17
N TYR A 36 -12.50 -0.15 11.71
CA TYR A 36 -12.67 1.11 10.96
C TYR A 36 -11.75 1.12 9.75
N SER A 37 -12.14 1.85 8.72
CA SER A 37 -11.33 1.98 7.50
C SER A 37 -10.17 2.97 7.76
N VAL A 38 -9.01 2.44 8.15
CA VAL A 38 -7.88 3.27 8.56
C VAL A 38 -6.64 3.15 7.64
N GLY A 39 -6.73 2.35 6.58
CA GLY A 39 -5.57 2.10 5.72
C GLY A 39 -4.95 3.36 5.12
N GLY A 40 -5.80 4.29 4.67
CA GLY A 40 -5.33 5.55 4.10
C GLY A 40 -4.59 6.42 5.11
N VAL A 41 -5.10 6.49 6.35
CA VAL A 41 -4.46 7.27 7.41
C VAL A 41 -3.13 6.63 7.80
N VAL A 42 -3.10 5.31 7.96
CA VAL A 42 -1.88 4.58 8.33
C VAL A 42 -0.79 4.78 7.26
N SER A 43 -1.13 4.59 5.99
CA SER A 43 -0.15 4.77 4.91
C SER A 43 0.36 6.21 4.84
N ASN A 44 -0.52 7.19 5.05
CA ASN A 44 -0.13 8.59 5.05
C ASN A 44 0.81 8.92 6.21
N LYS A 45 0.49 8.46 7.42
CA LYS A 45 1.34 8.71 8.60
C LYS A 45 2.71 8.07 8.44
N ARG A 46 2.77 6.83 7.96
CA ARG A 46 4.05 6.15 7.76
C ARG A 46 4.90 6.84 6.69
N SER A 47 4.29 7.23 5.57
CA SER A 47 5.04 7.89 4.49
C SER A 47 5.50 9.30 4.86
N THR A 48 4.74 9.99 5.69
CA THR A 48 5.14 11.32 6.17
C THR A 48 6.34 11.23 7.10
N ALA A 49 6.40 10.17 7.92
CA ALA A 49 7.49 9.96 8.86
C ALA A 49 8.78 9.52 8.15
N GLU A 50 8.68 8.79 7.05
CA GLU A 50 9.83 8.28 6.29
C GLU A 50 9.61 8.57 4.81
N ARG A 51 9.90 9.80 4.41
CA ARG A 51 9.51 10.38 3.13
C ARG A 51 10.12 9.69 1.91
N GLU A 52 11.28 9.07 2.04
CA GLU A 52 11.97 8.39 0.94
C GLU A 52 11.44 6.98 0.66
N LYS A 53 10.59 6.47 1.55
CA LYS A 53 10.06 5.11 1.46
C LYS A 53 8.63 5.08 0.92
N ALA A 54 8.28 3.97 0.27
CA ALA A 54 6.92 3.70 -0.16
C ALA A 54 6.23 2.78 0.84
N PHE A 55 4.98 3.09 1.16
CA PHE A 55 4.16 2.30 2.09
C PHE A 55 2.87 1.87 1.39
N ILE A 56 2.69 0.57 1.30
CA ILE A 56 1.51 -0.04 0.71
C ILE A 56 0.72 -0.71 1.84
N VAL A 57 -0.43 -0.16 2.16
CA VAL A 57 -1.31 -0.73 3.20
C VAL A 57 -2.46 -1.44 2.52
N ILE A 58 -2.54 -2.75 2.73
CA ILE A 58 -3.56 -3.62 2.15
C ILE A 58 -4.55 -3.97 3.25
N THR A 59 -5.76 -3.47 3.14
CA THR A 59 -6.81 -3.74 4.13
C THR A 59 -7.73 -4.84 3.61
N VAL A 60 -7.91 -5.87 4.42
CA VAL A 60 -8.80 -6.99 4.10
C VAL A 60 -10.18 -6.71 4.67
N PHE A 61 -11.18 -6.63 3.80
CA PHE A 61 -12.59 -6.47 4.19
C PHE A 61 -13.36 -7.67 3.61
N GLY A 62 -13.55 -8.71 4.41
CA GLY A 62 -14.25 -9.90 3.94
C GLY A 62 -13.55 -10.55 2.75
N ASP A 63 -14.18 -10.55 1.60
CA ASP A 63 -13.66 -11.14 0.37
C ASP A 63 -12.95 -10.13 -0.55
N LYS A 64 -12.74 -8.90 -0.08
CA LYS A 64 -12.13 -7.83 -0.86
C LYS A 64 -10.90 -7.25 -0.19
N LEU A 65 -10.00 -6.73 -1.02
CA LEU A 65 -8.85 -5.97 -0.57
C LEU A 65 -9.02 -4.52 -0.99
N LYS A 66 -8.70 -3.62 -0.07
CA LYS A 66 -8.62 -2.20 -0.37
C LYS A 66 -7.20 -1.75 -0.10
N VAL A 67 -6.56 -1.14 -1.08
CA VAL A 67 -5.14 -0.82 -1.04
C VAL A 67 -4.95 0.69 -1.00
N SER A 68 -4.06 1.14 -0.13
CA SER A 68 -3.64 2.54 -0.06
C SER A 68 -2.13 2.58 -0.17
N ALA A 69 -1.62 3.26 -1.19
CA ALA A 69 -0.18 3.37 -1.45
C ALA A 69 0.25 4.82 -1.36
N ARG A 70 1.30 5.08 -0.60
CA ARG A 70 1.83 6.43 -0.38
C ARG A 70 3.34 6.45 -0.45
N SER A 71 3.88 7.46 -1.14
CA SER A 71 5.32 7.74 -1.19
C SER A 71 5.49 9.23 -1.42
N GLN A 72 6.04 9.95 -0.44
CA GLN A 72 6.17 11.40 -0.53
C GLN A 72 7.13 11.82 -1.64
N GLU A 73 8.27 11.13 -1.77
CA GLU A 73 9.26 11.42 -2.81
C GLU A 73 9.04 10.65 -4.10
N PHE A 74 8.17 9.67 -4.06
CA PHE A 74 7.73 8.82 -5.17
C PHE A 74 8.82 8.53 -6.22
N LYS A 75 9.96 8.00 -5.76
CA LYS A 75 10.99 7.47 -6.67
C LYS A 75 10.39 6.42 -7.61
N VAL A 76 9.38 5.71 -7.13
CA VAL A 76 8.50 4.87 -7.93
C VAL A 76 7.12 5.49 -7.82
N PRO A 77 6.50 5.91 -8.95
CA PRO A 77 5.16 6.48 -8.89
C PRO A 77 4.15 5.43 -8.42
N MET A 78 3.39 5.76 -7.39
CA MET A 78 2.42 4.82 -6.79
C MET A 78 1.30 4.46 -7.77
N ASN A 79 0.89 5.39 -8.61
CA ASN A 79 -0.13 5.15 -9.62
C ASN A 79 0.31 4.06 -10.61
N ASP A 80 1.54 4.16 -11.12
CA ASP A 80 2.10 3.18 -12.04
C ASP A 80 2.26 1.82 -11.37
N LEU A 81 2.77 1.81 -10.15
CA LEU A 81 2.98 0.59 -9.38
C LEU A 81 1.68 -0.19 -9.20
N LEU A 82 0.63 0.48 -8.73
CA LEU A 82 -0.64 -0.20 -8.46
C LEU A 82 -1.31 -0.67 -9.74
N LYS A 83 -1.29 0.14 -10.80
CA LYS A 83 -1.89 -0.24 -12.08
C LYS A 83 -1.23 -1.49 -12.65
N LYS A 84 0.10 -1.56 -12.63
CA LYS A 84 0.83 -2.75 -13.10
C LYS A 84 0.53 -3.95 -12.22
N SER A 85 0.46 -3.74 -10.92
CA SER A 85 0.32 -4.84 -9.96
C SER A 85 -1.05 -5.50 -9.97
N VAL A 86 -2.10 -4.81 -10.44
CA VAL A 86 -3.45 -5.39 -10.52
C VAL A 86 -3.85 -5.78 -11.94
N GLU A 87 -3.03 -5.48 -12.94
CA GLU A 87 -3.38 -5.61 -14.36
C GLU A 87 -3.88 -7.01 -14.74
N GLU A 88 -3.29 -8.06 -14.15
CA GLU A 88 -3.64 -9.44 -14.50
C GLU A 88 -4.92 -9.95 -13.82
N PHE A 89 -5.47 -9.22 -12.85
CA PHE A 89 -6.59 -9.70 -12.05
C PHE A 89 -7.93 -9.20 -12.56
N ASP A 90 -8.91 -10.10 -12.58
CA ASP A 90 -10.29 -9.73 -12.86
C ASP A 90 -10.89 -9.01 -11.64
N ASN A 91 -11.84 -8.14 -11.89
CA ASN A 91 -12.54 -7.38 -10.84
C ASN A 91 -11.60 -6.55 -9.98
N ALA A 92 -10.51 -6.07 -10.58
CA ALA A 92 -9.54 -5.23 -9.91
C ALA A 92 -9.44 -3.88 -10.61
N ASN A 93 -9.15 -2.83 -9.84
CA ASN A 93 -8.91 -1.52 -10.40
C ASN A 93 -7.91 -0.76 -9.54
N ALA A 94 -7.26 0.23 -10.14
CA ALA A 94 -6.30 1.08 -9.45
C ALA A 94 -6.32 2.47 -10.08
N GLY A 95 -6.02 3.47 -9.27
CA GLY A 95 -5.93 4.84 -9.76
C GLY A 95 -5.50 5.80 -8.67
N GLY A 96 -5.18 7.02 -9.08
CA GLY A 96 -4.76 8.06 -8.17
C GLY A 96 -3.66 8.92 -8.77
N HIS A 97 -2.74 9.35 -7.92
CA HIS A 97 -1.64 10.23 -8.28
C HIS A 97 -0.31 9.58 -7.92
N ASP A 98 0.80 10.14 -8.43
CA ASP A 98 2.12 9.54 -8.22
C ASP A 98 2.50 9.38 -6.75
N PRO A 99 2.24 10.35 -5.86
CA PRO A 99 2.56 10.16 -4.44
C PRO A 99 1.48 9.42 -3.66
N ALA A 100 0.26 9.26 -4.21
CA ALA A 100 -0.86 8.69 -3.45
C ALA A 100 -1.86 8.03 -4.40
N SER A 101 -1.99 6.71 -4.31
CA SER A 101 -2.89 5.93 -5.15
C SER A 101 -3.63 4.87 -4.35
N GLY A 102 -4.71 4.38 -4.91
CA GLY A 102 -5.51 3.32 -4.32
C GLY A 102 -5.82 2.22 -5.30
N ALA A 103 -6.17 1.06 -4.78
CA ALA A 103 -6.59 -0.07 -5.59
C ALA A 103 -7.61 -0.90 -4.83
N SER A 104 -8.41 -1.67 -5.57
CA SER A 104 -9.27 -2.68 -4.99
C SER A 104 -9.20 -3.94 -5.84
N LEU A 105 -9.25 -5.10 -5.20
CA LEU A 105 -9.17 -6.39 -5.87
C LEU A 105 -9.72 -7.48 -4.96
N PRO A 106 -10.03 -8.67 -5.52
CA PRO A 106 -10.51 -9.78 -4.69
C PRO A 106 -9.44 -10.28 -3.72
N ARG A 107 -9.88 -10.69 -2.53
CA ARG A 107 -8.99 -11.22 -1.48
C ARG A 107 -8.16 -12.42 -1.95
N GLU A 108 -8.73 -13.27 -2.81
CA GLU A 108 -8.03 -14.45 -3.31
C GLU A 108 -6.73 -14.12 -4.02
N ASN A 109 -6.56 -12.88 -4.45
CA ASN A 109 -5.38 -12.43 -5.19
C ASN A 109 -4.30 -11.81 -4.29
N LEU A 110 -4.46 -11.86 -2.96
CA LEU A 110 -3.55 -11.19 -2.04
C LEU A 110 -2.08 -11.59 -2.23
N ASP A 111 -1.80 -12.90 -2.23
CA ASP A 111 -0.41 -13.36 -2.32
C ASP A 111 0.24 -12.98 -3.63
N GLU A 112 -0.48 -13.16 -4.75
CA GLU A 112 0.04 -12.82 -6.07
C GLU A 112 0.20 -11.31 -6.22
N PHE A 113 -0.72 -10.53 -5.67
CA PHE A 113 -0.62 -9.07 -5.66
C PHE A 113 0.62 -8.59 -4.91
N LYS A 114 0.91 -9.19 -3.75
CA LYS A 114 2.13 -8.85 -2.99
C LYS A 114 3.39 -9.16 -3.81
N LYS A 115 3.42 -10.29 -4.49
CA LYS A 115 4.55 -10.65 -5.36
C LYS A 115 4.70 -9.63 -6.49
N ASN A 116 3.60 -9.22 -7.09
CA ASN A 116 3.59 -8.22 -8.16
C ASN A 116 4.13 -6.87 -7.66
N LEU A 117 3.75 -6.45 -6.47
CA LEU A 117 4.24 -5.20 -5.88
C LEU A 117 5.77 -5.21 -5.78
N VAL A 118 6.32 -6.29 -5.24
CA VAL A 118 7.77 -6.41 -5.07
C VAL A 118 8.49 -6.41 -6.42
N LYS A 119 7.97 -7.18 -7.38
CA LYS A 119 8.55 -7.29 -8.71
C LYS A 119 8.50 -5.96 -9.46
N PHE A 120 7.32 -5.36 -9.56
CA PHE A 120 7.14 -4.14 -10.34
C PHE A 120 7.78 -2.92 -9.69
N PHE A 121 7.84 -2.89 -8.35
CA PHE A 121 8.57 -1.85 -7.67
C PHE A 121 10.04 -1.86 -8.07
N GLY A 122 10.66 -3.03 -8.09
CA GLY A 122 12.06 -3.16 -8.52
C GLY A 122 12.28 -2.72 -9.95
N GLU A 123 11.38 -3.12 -10.86
CA GLU A 123 11.49 -2.75 -12.27
C GLU A 123 11.35 -1.24 -12.47
N LEU A 124 10.35 -0.64 -11.83
CA LEU A 124 10.12 0.80 -11.95
C LEU A 124 11.24 1.62 -11.30
N LEU A 125 11.76 1.14 -10.18
CA LEU A 125 12.87 1.80 -9.51
C LEU A 125 14.11 1.83 -10.40
N GLN A 126 14.40 0.73 -11.08
CA GLN A 126 15.55 0.64 -11.98
C GLN A 126 15.36 1.56 -13.19
N LEU A 127 14.17 1.61 -13.78
CA LEU A 127 13.88 2.50 -14.89
C LEU A 127 14.14 3.96 -14.50
N ASN A 128 13.68 4.36 -13.32
CA ASN A 128 13.79 5.75 -12.88
C ASN A 128 15.20 6.12 -12.45
N SER A 129 16.05 5.16 -12.09
CA SER A 129 17.42 5.42 -11.67
C SER A 129 18.42 5.43 -12.83
N THR A 130 18.01 4.96 -14.03
CA THR A 130 18.88 4.92 -15.20
C THR A 130 18.70 6.12 -16.15
N SER A 131 17.74 6.96 -15.86
CA SER A 131 17.43 8.14 -16.66
C SER A 131 18.36 9.32 -16.41
#